data_7f36001b794a9a6e16604915b54c2ce2
#
_entry.id   7f36001b794a9a6e16604915b54c2ce2
#
_cell.length_a   1.000
_cell.length_b   1.000
_cell.length_c   1.000
_cell.angle_alpha   90.00
_cell.angle_beta   90.00
_cell.angle_gamma   90.00
#
_symmetry.space_group_name_H-M   'P 1'
#
loop_
_entity.id
_entity.type
_entity.pdbx_description
1 polymer ?
#
loop_
_entity_poly.entity_id
_entity_poly.type
_entity_poly.pdbx_seq_one_letter_code
_entity_poly.pdbx_strand_id
1 'polypeptide(L)'
;MRGKKGRLHDDPDDPPRRRADKVRGHGTFGGDRPPVAGVDGRESGGLRLSVIEHSDRATLEGIVESSTREGAMVDTDEWRGYGRLPELGRGHATVTHDPDRREWARDDDGDGIREVHDNTLEGIWTGLRNYLRTFRGVSKWSLACYVAMYEWAYNLEEATDYYLRILLGVKLGTEPGS
;
A
#
# COMPACT_ATOMS: atom_id res chain seq x y z
N MET A 1 -15.55 -15.92 -11.86
CA MET A 1 -15.35 -16.75 -13.08
C MET A 1 -14.75 -15.93 -14.20
N ARG A 2 -13.79 -16.45 -14.97
CA ARG A 2 -13.27 -15.75 -16.14
C ARG A 2 -14.30 -15.81 -17.26
N GLY A 3 -14.87 -14.66 -17.69
CA GLY A 3 -15.62 -14.58 -18.93
C GLY A 3 -14.75 -15.05 -20.11
N LYS A 4 -15.25 -15.93 -20.96
CA LYS A 4 -14.57 -16.33 -22.17
C LYS A 4 -14.52 -15.14 -23.12
N LYS A 5 -13.35 -14.88 -23.72
CA LYS A 5 -13.13 -13.80 -24.69
C LYS A 5 -14.24 -13.87 -25.77
N GLY A 6 -14.98 -12.77 -25.93
CA GLY A 6 -16.03 -12.65 -26.96
C GLY A 6 -17.44 -13.08 -26.54
N ARG A 7 -17.70 -13.45 -25.28
CA ARG A 7 -19.05 -13.67 -24.77
C ARG A 7 -19.44 -12.56 -23.79
N LEU A 8 -20.65 -12.03 -23.97
CA LEU A 8 -21.29 -11.17 -22.98
C LEU A 8 -21.51 -12.00 -21.71
N HIS A 9 -21.18 -11.40 -20.58
CA HIS A 9 -21.44 -11.98 -19.27
C HIS A 9 -22.84 -11.56 -18.84
N ASP A 10 -23.76 -12.50 -18.74
CA ASP A 10 -25.18 -12.22 -18.48
C ASP A 10 -25.55 -12.34 -16.99
N ASP A 11 -24.56 -12.41 -16.10
CA ASP A 11 -24.77 -12.44 -14.65
C ASP A 11 -24.99 -11.01 -14.13
N PRO A 12 -26.19 -10.66 -13.60
CA PRO A 12 -26.47 -9.34 -13.08
C PRO A 12 -25.63 -8.98 -11.84
N ASP A 13 -25.15 -9.98 -11.10
CA ASP A 13 -24.32 -9.77 -9.92
C ASP A 13 -22.81 -9.65 -10.27
N ASP A 14 -22.39 -10.06 -11.47
CA ASP A 14 -21.03 -9.89 -12.01
C ASP A 14 -21.09 -9.24 -13.40
N PRO A 15 -21.44 -7.96 -13.50
CA PRO A 15 -21.61 -7.27 -14.77
C PRO A 15 -20.32 -7.26 -15.60
N PRO A 16 -20.43 -7.18 -16.93
CA PRO A 16 -19.28 -7.22 -17.82
C PRO A 16 -18.27 -6.12 -17.44
N ARG A 17 -17.02 -6.51 -17.24
CA ARG A 17 -15.94 -5.59 -16.86
C ARG A 17 -15.75 -4.55 -17.94
N ARG A 18 -16.10 -3.32 -17.64
CA ARG A 18 -15.67 -2.18 -18.42
C ARG A 18 -14.17 -1.98 -18.23
N ARG A 19 -13.46 -1.54 -19.27
CA ARG A 19 -12.10 -1.06 -19.09
C ARG A 19 -12.14 0.03 -18.03
N ALA A 20 -11.19 -0.01 -17.08
CA ALA A 20 -11.06 1.00 -16.05
C ALA A 20 -11.18 2.39 -16.70
N ASP A 21 -12.08 3.19 -16.16
CA ASP A 21 -12.37 4.51 -16.71
C ASP A 21 -11.07 5.33 -16.77
N LYS A 22 -10.79 5.93 -17.93
CA LYS A 22 -9.59 6.76 -18.14
C LYS A 22 -9.79 8.19 -17.64
N VAL A 23 -10.78 8.42 -16.81
CA VAL A 23 -11.01 9.73 -16.20
C VAL A 23 -9.78 10.13 -15.39
N ARG A 24 -9.27 11.34 -15.63
CA ARG A 24 -8.19 11.93 -14.83
C ARG A 24 -8.70 12.17 -13.41
N GLY A 25 -7.86 11.87 -12.41
CA GLY A 25 -8.17 12.09 -10.99
C GLY A 25 -7.96 10.85 -10.15
N HIS A 26 -8.26 10.99 -8.87
CA HIS A 26 -8.17 9.89 -7.91
C HIS A 26 -9.22 8.82 -8.23
N GLY A 27 -8.79 7.56 -8.21
CA GLY A 27 -9.69 6.44 -8.36
C GLY A 27 -10.61 6.32 -7.14
N THR A 28 -11.76 5.68 -7.33
CA THR A 28 -12.65 5.30 -6.23
C THR A 28 -13.03 3.84 -6.35
N PHE A 29 -13.42 3.22 -5.25
CA PHE A 29 -13.91 1.85 -5.25
C PHE A 29 -15.16 1.70 -6.14
N GLY A 30 -16.08 2.66 -6.06
CA GLY A 30 -17.27 2.71 -6.91
C GLY A 30 -16.96 2.86 -8.40
N GLY A 31 -15.89 3.58 -8.75
CA GLY A 31 -15.44 3.81 -10.13
C GLY A 31 -14.56 2.70 -10.71
N ASP A 32 -14.52 1.51 -10.12
CA ASP A 32 -13.68 0.36 -10.52
C ASP A 32 -12.16 0.65 -10.52
N ARG A 33 -11.74 1.65 -9.77
CA ARG A 33 -10.34 2.02 -9.56
C ARG A 33 -10.09 2.23 -8.06
N PRO A 34 -10.19 1.17 -7.24
CA PRO A 34 -10.01 1.29 -5.80
C PRO A 34 -8.62 1.82 -5.48
N PRO A 35 -8.52 2.90 -4.69
CA PRO A 35 -7.24 3.40 -4.25
C PRO A 35 -6.60 2.42 -3.25
N VAL A 36 -5.27 2.43 -3.21
CA VAL A 36 -4.50 1.74 -2.17
C VAL A 36 -3.70 2.82 -1.45
N ALA A 37 -3.86 2.90 -0.14
CA ALA A 37 -3.03 3.72 0.73
C ALA A 37 -1.93 2.87 1.35
N GLY A 38 -0.78 3.48 1.65
CA GLY A 38 0.34 2.78 2.26
C GLY A 38 1.07 3.66 3.26
N VAL A 39 1.61 3.01 4.29
CA VAL A 39 2.53 3.59 5.26
C VAL A 39 3.74 2.67 5.36
N ASP A 40 4.93 3.23 5.18
CA ASP A 40 6.21 2.54 5.31
C ASP A 40 6.96 3.08 6.52
N GLY A 41 7.41 2.19 7.39
CA GLY A 41 8.15 2.54 8.58
C GLY A 41 9.65 2.47 8.33
N ARG A 42 10.31 3.61 8.16
CA ARG A 42 11.74 3.67 7.85
C ARG A 42 12.63 2.95 8.85
N GLU A 43 12.35 3.11 10.14
CA GLU A 43 13.13 2.47 11.20
C GLU A 43 12.78 0.99 11.35
N SER A 44 11.51 0.64 11.18
CA SER A 44 11.03 -0.73 11.36
C SER A 44 11.14 -1.58 10.10
N GLY A 45 11.30 -0.97 8.93
CA GLY A 45 11.18 -1.66 7.64
C GLY A 45 9.76 -2.16 7.34
N GLY A 46 8.81 -1.90 8.23
CA GLY A 46 7.45 -2.44 8.14
C GLY A 46 6.56 -1.66 7.17
N LEU A 47 5.86 -2.39 6.32
CA LEU A 47 4.89 -1.86 5.36
C LEU A 47 3.46 -2.14 5.81
N ARG A 48 2.57 -1.15 5.69
CA ARG A 48 1.12 -1.30 5.82
C ARG A 48 0.43 -0.79 4.58
N LEU A 49 -0.42 -1.63 3.98
CA LEU A 49 -1.20 -1.30 2.79
C LEU A 49 -2.69 -1.51 3.06
N SER A 50 -3.51 -0.59 2.58
CA SER A 50 -4.97 -0.67 2.73
C SER A 50 -5.66 -0.32 1.42
N VAL A 51 -6.59 -1.18 0.97
CA VAL A 51 -7.51 -0.82 -0.09
C VAL A 51 -8.62 0.03 0.52
N ILE A 52 -8.82 1.22 0.00
CA ILE A 52 -9.75 2.22 0.53
C ILE A 52 -10.85 2.54 -0.48
N GLU A 53 -11.98 3.02 0.01
CA GLU A 53 -13.08 3.41 -0.86
C GLU A 53 -12.83 4.79 -1.48
N HIS A 54 -12.34 5.71 -0.68
CA HIS A 54 -12.04 7.08 -1.05
C HIS A 54 -10.71 7.52 -0.45
N SER A 55 -9.95 8.32 -1.20
CA SER A 55 -8.71 8.95 -0.73
C SER A 55 -8.99 10.33 -0.11
N ASP A 56 -9.99 10.40 0.78
CA ASP A 56 -10.28 11.61 1.52
C ASP A 56 -9.40 11.76 2.76
N ARG A 57 -9.41 12.96 3.33
CA ARG A 57 -8.59 13.31 4.50
C ARG A 57 -8.83 12.38 5.68
N ALA A 58 -10.09 12.16 6.07
CA ALA A 58 -10.41 11.39 7.26
C ALA A 58 -9.93 9.93 7.15
N THR A 59 -10.09 9.34 5.96
CA THR A 59 -9.61 7.98 5.67
C THR A 59 -8.09 7.90 5.80
N LEU A 60 -7.34 8.84 5.23
CA LEU A 60 -5.88 8.82 5.26
C LEU A 60 -5.31 9.18 6.64
N GLU A 61 -5.88 10.16 7.34
CA GLU A 61 -5.53 10.45 8.73
C GLU A 61 -5.72 9.21 9.61
N GLY A 62 -6.84 8.51 9.49
CA GLY A 62 -7.11 7.27 10.25
C GLY A 62 -6.11 6.14 9.96
N ILE A 63 -5.65 6.02 8.70
CA ILE A 63 -4.60 5.05 8.34
C ILE A 63 -3.28 5.42 9.01
N VAL A 64 -2.87 6.68 8.94
CA VAL A 64 -1.65 7.15 9.59
C VAL A 64 -1.73 6.95 11.10
N GLU A 65 -2.84 7.33 11.74
CA GLU A 65 -3.02 7.15 13.18
C GLU A 65 -2.93 5.69 13.63
N SER A 66 -3.56 4.78 12.88
CA SER A 66 -3.55 3.35 13.20
C SER A 66 -2.20 2.67 12.92
N SER A 67 -1.37 3.26 12.06
CA SER A 67 -0.09 2.70 11.61
C SER A 67 1.13 3.33 12.27
N THR A 68 0.97 4.46 12.97
CA THR A 68 2.08 5.21 13.59
C THR A 68 1.83 5.47 15.06
N ARG A 69 2.91 5.63 15.83
CA ARG A 69 2.85 6.03 17.23
C ARG A 69 2.70 7.55 17.34
N GLU A 70 2.17 8.01 18.45
CA GLU A 70 2.24 9.42 18.81
C GLU A 70 3.70 9.90 18.88
N GLY A 71 3.97 11.10 18.36
CA GLY A 71 5.31 11.64 18.24
C GLY A 71 6.08 11.15 17.00
N ALA A 72 5.56 10.21 16.21
CA ALA A 72 6.24 9.79 15.00
C ALA A 72 6.32 10.92 13.96
N MET A 73 7.46 11.02 13.28
CA MET A 73 7.60 11.87 12.10
C MET A 73 6.99 11.16 10.88
N VAL A 74 6.15 11.85 10.14
CA VAL A 74 5.46 11.35 8.96
C VAL A 74 5.83 12.22 7.75
N ASP A 75 6.46 11.60 6.77
CA ASP A 75 6.81 12.24 5.51
C ASP A 75 5.74 11.91 4.47
N THR A 76 5.29 12.91 3.75
CA THR A 76 4.26 12.77 2.71
C THR A 76 4.60 13.62 1.49
N ASP A 77 3.86 13.38 0.39
CA ASP A 77 3.76 14.33 -0.70
C ASP A 77 3.01 15.61 -0.27
N GLU A 78 2.91 16.59 -1.16
CA GLU A 78 2.23 17.88 -0.90
C GLU A 78 0.70 17.80 -0.83
N TRP A 79 0.11 16.60 -0.80
CA TRP A 79 -1.33 16.51 -0.81
C TRP A 79 -1.95 17.07 0.49
N ARG A 80 -2.90 17.99 0.33
CA ARG A 80 -3.51 18.75 1.44
C ARG A 80 -4.28 17.89 2.45
N GLY A 81 -4.48 16.60 2.16
CA GLY A 81 -5.14 15.66 3.05
C GLY A 81 -4.38 15.39 4.35
N TYR A 82 -3.08 15.65 4.38
CA TYR A 82 -2.22 15.38 5.55
C TYR A 82 -2.00 16.58 6.48
N GLY A 83 -2.60 17.73 6.19
CA GLY A 83 -2.30 18.98 6.90
C GLY A 83 -2.62 19.02 8.39
N ARG A 84 -3.40 18.06 8.91
CA ARG A 84 -3.76 17.98 10.33
C ARG A 84 -2.95 16.98 11.15
N LEU A 85 -1.98 16.30 10.55
CA LEU A 85 -1.13 15.35 11.28
C LEU A 85 -0.48 15.94 12.55
N PRO A 86 -0.01 17.22 12.55
CA PRO A 86 0.48 17.84 13.77
C PRO A 86 -0.57 17.95 14.89
N GLU A 87 -1.84 18.20 14.55
CA GLU A 87 -2.94 18.25 15.51
C GLU A 87 -3.23 16.88 16.12
N LEU A 88 -2.88 15.81 15.39
CA LEU A 88 -3.00 14.41 15.81
C LEU A 88 -1.75 13.91 16.54
N GLY A 89 -0.86 14.81 16.97
CA GLY A 89 0.34 14.47 17.71
C GLY A 89 1.44 13.78 16.88
N ARG A 90 1.48 13.97 15.55
CA ARG A 90 2.53 13.46 14.64
C ARG A 90 3.33 14.63 14.10
N GLY A 91 4.66 14.49 14.04
CA GLY A 91 5.48 15.38 13.23
C GLY A 91 5.10 15.22 11.76
N HIS A 92 5.16 16.29 10.96
CA HIS A 92 4.82 16.21 9.54
C HIS A 92 5.83 16.98 8.70
N ALA A 93 6.45 16.31 7.75
CA ALA A 93 7.29 16.90 6.73
C ALA A 93 6.76 16.54 5.34
N THR A 94 6.90 17.45 4.40
CA THR A 94 6.43 17.26 3.02
C THR A 94 7.55 17.47 2.03
N VAL A 95 7.57 16.66 0.97
CA VAL A 95 8.41 16.87 -0.21
C VAL A 95 7.54 17.31 -1.38
N THR A 96 8.09 18.19 -2.22
CA THR A 96 7.37 18.69 -3.38
C THR A 96 7.84 18.01 -4.66
N HIS A 97 6.86 17.46 -5.41
CA HIS A 97 7.07 16.92 -6.76
C HIS A 97 6.88 17.98 -7.86
N ASP A 98 6.83 19.26 -7.48
CA ASP A 98 6.73 20.37 -8.44
C ASP A 98 7.90 20.30 -9.45
N PRO A 99 7.65 20.22 -10.77
CA PRO A 99 8.68 20.16 -11.79
C PRO A 99 9.68 21.31 -11.75
N ASP A 100 9.25 22.46 -11.23
CA ASP A 100 10.08 23.68 -11.14
C ASP A 100 10.98 23.66 -9.90
N ARG A 101 10.53 23.04 -8.80
CA ARG A 101 11.29 22.93 -7.55
C ARG A 101 12.16 21.67 -7.48
N ARG A 102 11.68 20.54 -8.01
CA ARG A 102 12.38 19.23 -8.04
C ARG A 102 12.95 18.79 -6.71
N GLU A 103 12.27 19.10 -5.63
CA GLU A 103 12.71 18.79 -4.26
C GLU A 103 12.18 17.42 -3.83
N TRP A 104 12.68 16.36 -4.48
CA TRP A 104 12.23 14.98 -4.22
C TRP A 104 12.79 14.38 -2.93
N ALA A 105 13.79 15.03 -2.35
CA ALA A 105 14.35 14.69 -1.06
C ALA A 105 15.00 15.94 -0.44
N ARG A 106 14.79 16.13 0.85
CA ARG A 106 15.25 17.31 1.58
C ARG A 106 16.06 16.92 2.81
N ASP A 107 17.14 17.63 3.03
CA ASP A 107 17.97 17.60 4.22
C ASP A 107 17.53 18.79 5.10
N ASP A 108 16.90 18.50 6.25
CA ASP A 108 16.33 19.54 7.10
C ASP A 108 17.31 19.99 8.21
N ASP A 109 18.29 19.17 8.56
CA ASP A 109 19.29 19.49 9.61
C ASP A 109 20.66 19.88 9.06
N GLY A 110 20.92 19.70 7.77
CA GLY A 110 22.13 20.15 7.09
C GLY A 110 23.31 19.20 7.27
N ASP A 111 23.09 17.96 7.66
CA ASP A 111 24.15 16.96 7.84
C ASP A 111 24.59 16.28 6.52
N GLY A 112 23.92 16.59 5.40
CA GLY A 112 24.19 16.04 4.08
C GLY A 112 23.38 14.76 3.78
N ILE A 113 22.57 14.28 4.71
CA ILE A 113 21.63 13.19 4.53
C ILE A 113 20.27 13.80 4.18
N ARG A 114 19.59 13.27 3.18
CA ARG A 114 18.26 13.73 2.80
C ARG A 114 17.22 12.83 3.44
N GLU A 115 16.88 13.10 4.70
CA GLU A 115 16.00 12.29 5.52
C GLU A 115 14.51 12.41 5.13
N VAL A 116 14.10 13.57 4.56
CA VAL A 116 12.71 13.78 4.13
C VAL A 116 12.56 13.37 2.66
N HIS A 117 11.95 12.23 2.38
CA HIS A 117 11.66 11.75 1.02
C HIS A 117 10.54 10.70 1.03
N ASP A 118 9.91 10.45 -0.14
CA ASP A 118 8.90 9.40 -0.34
C ASP A 118 9.32 8.30 -1.33
N ASN A 119 10.59 8.28 -1.72
CA ASN A 119 11.14 7.35 -2.74
C ASN A 119 10.87 5.88 -2.40
N THR A 120 10.85 5.51 -1.12
CA THR A 120 10.56 4.14 -0.68
C THR A 120 9.17 3.71 -1.12
N LEU A 121 8.15 4.54 -0.86
CA LEU A 121 6.77 4.26 -1.27
C LEU A 121 6.63 4.20 -2.80
N GLU A 122 7.34 5.03 -3.55
CA GLU A 122 7.33 4.94 -5.02
C GLU A 122 7.86 3.60 -5.52
N GLY A 123 8.92 3.08 -4.90
CA GLY A 123 9.46 1.75 -5.16
C GLY A 123 8.43 0.65 -4.83
N ILE A 124 7.76 0.76 -3.70
CA ILE A 124 6.71 -0.15 -3.24
C ILE A 124 5.53 -0.15 -4.22
N TRP A 125 5.07 1.02 -4.68
CA TRP A 125 4.00 1.13 -5.68
C TRP A 125 4.38 0.46 -7.00
N THR A 126 5.63 0.58 -7.42
CA THR A 126 6.13 -0.09 -8.62
C THR A 126 6.15 -1.60 -8.44
N GLY A 127 6.62 -2.09 -7.30
CA GLY A 127 6.60 -3.50 -6.93
C GLY A 127 5.19 -4.08 -6.90
N LEU A 128 4.26 -3.41 -6.21
CA LEU A 128 2.86 -3.83 -6.12
C LEU A 128 2.19 -3.88 -7.50
N ARG A 129 2.41 -2.88 -8.35
CA ARG A 129 1.86 -2.88 -9.73
C ARG A 129 2.40 -4.05 -10.53
N ASN A 130 3.69 -4.35 -10.43
CA ASN A 130 4.31 -5.48 -11.13
C ASN A 130 3.76 -6.82 -10.62
N TYR A 131 3.62 -6.97 -9.32
CA TYR A 131 2.99 -8.13 -8.70
C TYR A 131 1.56 -8.34 -9.21
N LEU A 132 0.72 -7.30 -9.18
CA LEU A 132 -0.67 -7.39 -9.63
C LEU A 132 -0.79 -7.68 -11.14
N ARG A 133 0.16 -7.23 -11.97
CA ARG A 133 0.19 -7.52 -13.41
C ARG A 133 0.30 -9.00 -13.73
N THR A 134 0.96 -9.79 -12.89
CA THR A 134 1.12 -11.25 -13.10
C THR A 134 -0.22 -11.97 -13.16
N PHE A 135 -1.25 -11.43 -12.49
CA PHE A 135 -2.60 -11.99 -12.46
C PHE A 135 -3.48 -11.56 -13.64
N ARG A 136 -2.96 -10.71 -14.54
CA ARG A 136 -3.67 -10.22 -15.74
C ARG A 136 -5.03 -9.58 -15.46
N GLY A 137 -5.19 -9.01 -14.30
CA GLY A 137 -6.38 -8.34 -13.79
C GLY A 137 -6.88 -8.98 -12.50
N VAL A 138 -7.12 -8.13 -11.51
CA VAL A 138 -7.63 -8.50 -10.20
C VAL A 138 -8.98 -7.82 -10.02
N SER A 139 -9.99 -8.55 -9.56
CA SER A 139 -11.27 -7.98 -9.20
C SER A 139 -11.11 -7.00 -8.04
N LYS A 140 -11.84 -5.89 -8.04
CA LYS A 140 -11.83 -4.94 -6.93
C LYS A 140 -12.23 -5.60 -5.60
N TRP A 141 -13.12 -6.58 -5.63
CA TRP A 141 -13.57 -7.33 -4.47
C TRP A 141 -12.48 -8.25 -3.88
N SER A 142 -11.55 -8.69 -4.71
CA SER A 142 -10.43 -9.53 -4.30
C SER A 142 -9.13 -8.73 -4.07
N LEU A 143 -9.11 -7.44 -4.44
CA LEU A 143 -7.90 -6.64 -4.42
C LEU A 143 -7.27 -6.58 -3.03
N ALA A 144 -8.08 -6.46 -1.98
CA ALA A 144 -7.60 -6.42 -0.60
C ALA A 144 -6.78 -7.68 -0.22
N CYS A 145 -7.22 -8.86 -0.67
CA CYS A 145 -6.46 -10.10 -0.42
C CYS A 145 -5.10 -10.08 -1.13
N TYR A 146 -5.04 -9.61 -2.37
CA TYR A 146 -3.76 -9.54 -3.10
C TYR A 146 -2.82 -8.49 -2.51
N VAL A 147 -3.35 -7.35 -2.08
CA VAL A 147 -2.58 -6.30 -1.40
C VAL A 147 -2.03 -6.83 -0.08
N ALA A 148 -2.85 -7.53 0.71
CA ALA A 148 -2.41 -8.14 1.97
C ALA A 148 -1.33 -9.22 1.76
N MET A 149 -1.42 -10.02 0.68
CA MET A 149 -0.38 -10.98 0.33
C MET A 149 0.93 -10.29 -0.04
N TYR A 150 0.86 -9.18 -0.77
CA TYR A 150 2.05 -8.41 -1.12
C TYR A 150 2.68 -7.77 0.12
N GLU A 151 1.87 -7.13 0.99
CA GLU A 151 2.31 -6.57 2.26
C GLU A 151 3.00 -7.63 3.13
N TRP A 152 2.35 -8.78 3.27
CA TRP A 152 2.90 -9.89 4.04
C TRP A 152 4.25 -10.36 3.48
N ALA A 153 4.37 -10.55 2.17
CA ALA A 153 5.61 -10.97 1.53
C ALA A 153 6.73 -9.92 1.67
N TYR A 154 6.36 -8.64 1.64
CA TYR A 154 7.30 -7.53 1.85
C TYR A 154 7.84 -7.51 3.29
N ASN A 155 6.95 -7.72 4.27
CA ASN A 155 7.30 -7.72 5.69
C ASN A 155 7.96 -9.02 6.17
N LEU A 156 8.06 -10.02 5.31
CA LEU A 156 8.67 -11.30 5.65
C LEU A 156 10.20 -11.17 5.57
N GLU A 157 10.82 -10.92 6.72
CA GLU A 157 12.27 -10.77 6.80
C GLU A 157 13.01 -12.10 6.63
N GLU A 158 12.43 -13.19 7.17
CA GLU A 158 13.04 -14.51 7.13
C GLU A 158 11.98 -15.61 7.01
N ALA A 159 12.15 -16.50 6.01
CA ALA A 159 11.36 -17.71 5.86
C ALA A 159 12.09 -18.91 6.51
N THR A 160 11.91 -19.13 7.80
CA THR A 160 12.49 -20.25 8.51
C THR A 160 11.83 -21.57 8.14
N ASP A 161 12.55 -22.71 8.28
CA ASP A 161 12.00 -24.06 8.11
C ASP A 161 10.78 -24.28 9.02
N TYR A 162 10.83 -23.81 10.27
CA TYR A 162 9.73 -23.85 11.21
C TYR A 162 8.49 -23.10 10.67
N TYR A 163 8.67 -21.91 10.14
CA TYR A 163 7.60 -21.10 9.57
C TYR A 163 6.98 -21.78 8.32
N LEU A 164 7.81 -22.32 7.44
CA LEU A 164 7.34 -23.04 6.25
C LEU A 164 6.54 -24.29 6.63
N ARG A 165 6.95 -25.01 7.66
CA ARG A 165 6.20 -26.18 8.18
C ARG A 165 4.82 -25.78 8.69
N ILE A 166 4.71 -24.67 9.43
CA ILE A 166 3.41 -24.14 9.88
C ILE A 166 2.52 -23.81 8.68
N LEU A 167 3.03 -23.09 7.69
CA LEU A 167 2.28 -22.73 6.49
C LEU A 167 1.78 -23.93 5.69
N LEU A 168 2.59 -24.98 5.61
CA LEU A 168 2.26 -26.22 4.90
C LEU A 168 1.40 -27.18 5.72
N GLY A 169 1.04 -26.81 6.97
CA GLY A 169 0.27 -27.66 7.85
C GLY A 169 1.02 -28.95 8.26
N VAL A 170 2.34 -28.96 8.13
CA VAL A 170 3.17 -30.11 8.54
C VAL A 170 3.23 -30.13 10.05
N LYS A 171 2.77 -31.21 10.69
CA LYS A 171 2.91 -31.38 12.15
C LYS A 171 4.40 -31.31 12.51
N LEU A 172 4.71 -30.38 13.42
CA LEU A 172 6.02 -30.34 14.06
C LEU A 172 6.14 -31.65 14.87
N GLY A 173 7.00 -32.55 14.42
CA GLY A 173 7.32 -33.73 15.21
C GLY A 173 7.85 -33.27 16.56
N THR A 174 7.31 -33.83 17.63
CA THR A 174 7.97 -33.78 18.94
C THR A 174 9.36 -34.35 18.75
N GLU A 175 10.40 -33.58 19.03
CA GLU A 175 11.78 -34.09 19.07
C GLU A 175 11.77 -35.38 19.92
N PRO A 176 12.34 -36.49 19.44
CA PRO A 176 12.48 -37.64 20.28
C PRO A 176 13.39 -37.26 21.44
N GLY A 177 12.82 -37.29 22.64
CA GLY A 177 13.51 -36.92 23.86
C GLY A 177 14.87 -37.63 23.98
N SER A 178 15.88 -36.83 24.22
CA SER A 178 17.19 -37.25 24.70
C SER A 178 17.11 -37.69 26.15
#